data_1216f77869241430df77886e5579b1e7
#
_entry.id   1216f77869241430df77886e5579b1e7
#
_cell.length_a   1.000
_cell.length_b   1.000
_cell.length_c   1.000
_cell.angle_alpha   90.00
_cell.angle_beta   90.00
_cell.angle_gamma   90.00
#
_symmetry.space_group_name_H-M   'P 1'
#
loop_
_entity.id
_entity.type
_entity.pdbx_description
1 polymer ?
#
loop_
_entity_poly.entity_id
_entity_poly.type
_entity_poly.pdbx_seq_one_letter_code
_entity_poly.pdbx_strand_id
1 'polypeptide(L)'
;MRLIALFNLKPGITVERYEQWARTVDLPTVNGLSSIDRFDIFKVTGLLGSDAAAPYAYIETIDVADMDQFGQDVASETMQAVAAAFQDMADVTFLTTDPLLP
;
A
#
# COMPACT_ATOMS: atom_id res chain seq x y z
N MET A 1 -2.88 -14.55 -3.24
CA MET A 1 -1.74 -13.70 -3.74
C MET A 1 -1.50 -12.57 -2.76
N ARG A 2 -0.29 -12.44 -2.29
CA ARG A 2 0.10 -11.26 -1.51
C ARG A 2 0.89 -10.30 -2.38
N LEU A 3 0.42 -9.07 -2.47
CA LEU A 3 1.17 -7.97 -3.05
C LEU A 3 1.86 -7.21 -1.93
N ILE A 4 3.06 -6.72 -2.19
CA ILE A 4 3.82 -5.90 -1.25
C ILE A 4 4.16 -4.59 -1.94
N ALA A 5 3.88 -3.47 -1.27
CA ALA A 5 4.29 -2.16 -1.74
C ALA A 5 5.35 -1.58 -0.81
N LEU A 6 6.37 -1.01 -1.39
CA LEU A 6 7.46 -0.32 -0.68
C LEU A 6 7.48 1.10 -1.18
N PHE A 7 7.44 2.10 -0.27
CA PHE A 7 7.37 3.47 -0.74
C PHE A 7 7.93 4.49 0.24
N ASN A 8 8.26 5.63 -0.34
CA ASN A 8 8.60 6.86 0.35
C ASN A 8 7.64 7.95 -0.10
N LEU A 9 7.42 8.95 0.74
CA LEU A 9 6.62 10.11 0.36
C LEU A 9 7.43 11.03 -0.55
N LYS A 10 6.76 11.64 -1.51
CA LYS A 10 7.37 12.63 -2.40
C LYS A 10 7.76 13.89 -1.61
N PRO A 11 8.76 14.64 -2.10
CA PRO A 11 9.13 15.92 -1.47
C PRO A 11 7.91 16.84 -1.32
N GLY A 12 7.77 17.46 -0.16
CA GLY A 12 6.66 18.36 0.14
C GLY A 12 5.40 17.69 0.68
N ILE A 13 5.33 16.36 0.66
CA ILE A 13 4.21 15.62 1.28
C ILE A 13 4.57 15.36 2.75
N THR A 14 3.75 15.86 3.66
CA THR A 14 3.95 15.62 5.08
C THR A 14 3.44 14.24 5.51
N VAL A 15 4.05 13.70 6.57
CA VAL A 15 3.58 12.45 7.19
C VAL A 15 2.12 12.58 7.60
N GLU A 16 1.74 13.69 8.21
CA GLU A 16 0.37 13.94 8.68
C GLU A 16 -0.63 13.91 7.53
N ARG A 17 -0.32 14.54 6.41
CA ARG A 17 -1.19 14.56 5.22
C ARG A 17 -1.39 13.15 4.66
N TYR A 18 -0.33 12.40 4.48
CA TYR A 18 -0.42 11.04 3.95
C TYR A 18 -1.18 10.13 4.92
N GLU A 19 -0.81 10.13 6.21
CA GLU A 19 -1.42 9.21 7.18
C GLU A 19 -2.89 9.51 7.43
N GLN A 20 -3.29 10.78 7.40
CA GLN A 20 -4.70 11.17 7.47
C GLN A 20 -5.49 10.60 6.29
N TRP A 21 -4.97 10.76 5.08
CA TRP A 21 -5.59 10.19 3.89
C TRP A 21 -5.63 8.66 3.94
N ALA A 22 -4.53 8.02 4.36
CA ALA A 22 -4.46 6.57 4.46
C ALA A 22 -5.50 6.01 5.43
N ARG A 23 -5.69 6.64 6.59
CA ARG A 23 -6.66 6.19 7.60
C ARG A 23 -8.10 6.42 7.18
N THR A 24 -8.39 7.51 6.49
CA THR A 24 -9.77 7.92 6.19
C THR A 24 -10.23 7.48 4.80
N VAL A 25 -9.34 7.23 3.87
CA VAL A 25 -9.67 6.88 2.49
C VAL A 25 -9.10 5.53 2.10
N ASP A 26 -7.78 5.37 2.11
CA ASP A 26 -7.11 4.21 1.54
C ASP A 26 -7.45 2.92 2.27
N LEU A 27 -7.20 2.85 3.57
CA LEU A 27 -7.45 1.66 4.38
C LEU A 27 -8.92 1.20 4.33
N PRO A 28 -9.91 2.07 4.56
CA PRO A 28 -11.31 1.61 4.51
C PRO A 28 -11.78 1.27 3.11
N THR A 29 -11.34 1.99 2.09
CA THR A 29 -11.78 1.74 0.70
C THR A 29 -11.24 0.40 0.19
N VAL A 30 -9.94 0.16 0.32
CA VAL A 30 -9.32 -1.08 -0.16
C VAL A 30 -9.80 -2.29 0.63
N ASN A 31 -9.90 -2.18 1.96
CA ASN A 31 -10.43 -3.26 2.78
C ASN A 31 -11.92 -3.54 2.53
N GLY A 32 -12.63 -2.63 1.90
CA GLY A 32 -14.04 -2.82 1.51
C GLY A 32 -14.24 -3.56 0.18
N LEU A 33 -13.16 -3.81 -0.59
CA LEU A 33 -13.26 -4.52 -1.86
C LEU A 33 -13.50 -6.01 -1.64
N SER A 34 -14.38 -6.61 -2.46
CA SER A 34 -14.71 -8.03 -2.35
C SER A 34 -13.55 -8.96 -2.67
N SER A 35 -12.58 -8.49 -3.46
CA SER A 35 -11.38 -9.24 -3.85
C SER A 35 -10.27 -9.23 -2.80
N ILE A 36 -10.38 -8.43 -1.74
CA ILE A 36 -9.34 -8.24 -0.74
C ILE A 36 -9.71 -8.95 0.55
N ASP A 37 -8.82 -9.84 1.01
CA ASP A 37 -8.93 -10.44 2.34
C ASP A 37 -8.44 -9.47 3.42
N ARG A 38 -7.31 -8.82 3.18
CA ARG A 38 -6.73 -7.88 4.12
C ARG A 38 -5.76 -6.93 3.44
N PHE A 39 -5.83 -5.67 3.80
CA PHE A 39 -4.90 -4.61 3.39
C PHE A 39 -4.38 -3.92 4.64
N ASP A 40 -3.06 -3.94 4.84
CA ASP A 40 -2.37 -3.30 5.96
C ASP A 40 -1.30 -2.35 5.46
N ILE A 41 -1.10 -1.26 6.19
CA ILE A 41 -0.01 -0.32 5.98
C ILE A 41 0.85 -0.30 7.24
N PHE A 42 2.17 -0.44 7.05
CA PHE A 42 3.14 -0.42 8.14
C PHE A 42 4.06 0.77 7.99
N LYS A 43 4.24 1.52 9.07
CA LYS A 43 5.23 2.59 9.14
C LYS A 43 6.57 1.98 9.52
N VAL A 44 7.59 2.22 8.69
CA VAL A 44 8.95 1.75 8.99
C VAL A 44 9.56 2.67 10.04
N THR A 45 10.04 2.10 11.14
CA THR A 45 10.60 2.86 12.26
C THR A 45 12.14 2.88 12.27
N GLY A 46 12.78 2.04 11.45
CA GLY A 46 14.23 1.96 11.37
C GLY A 46 14.71 0.61 10.87
N LEU A 47 16.01 0.40 10.94
CA LEU A 47 16.65 -0.89 10.64
C LEU A 47 16.97 -1.62 11.94
N LEU A 48 16.66 -2.91 11.98
CA LEU A 48 16.98 -3.73 13.14
C LEU A 48 18.51 -3.82 13.30
N GLY A 49 19.00 -3.42 14.47
CA GLY A 49 20.42 -3.51 14.79
C GLY A 49 21.30 -2.45 14.11
N SER A 50 20.74 -1.39 13.56
CA SER A 50 21.49 -0.33 12.90
C SER A 50 20.86 1.04 13.15
N ASP A 51 21.68 2.07 13.22
CA ASP A 51 21.27 3.47 13.30
C ASP A 51 21.12 4.11 11.91
N ALA A 52 21.43 3.39 10.85
CA ALA A 52 21.29 3.90 9.49
C ALA A 52 19.80 4.08 9.13
N ALA A 53 19.52 5.01 8.22
CA ALA A 53 18.16 5.24 7.74
C ALA A 53 17.66 4.03 6.95
N ALA A 54 16.40 3.65 7.17
CA ALA A 54 15.76 2.62 6.37
C ALA A 54 15.54 3.13 4.93
N PRO A 55 15.61 2.25 3.91
CA PRO A 55 15.45 2.65 2.51
C PRO A 55 14.01 3.06 2.15
N TYR A 56 13.02 2.63 2.93
CA TYR A 56 11.60 2.94 2.71
C TYR A 56 10.95 3.40 3.99
N ALA A 57 10.03 4.34 3.87
CA ALA A 57 9.27 4.88 5.01
C ALA A 57 8.06 4.02 5.36
N TYR A 58 7.47 3.34 4.35
CA TYR A 58 6.24 2.55 4.52
C TYR A 58 6.30 1.26 3.72
N ILE A 59 5.56 0.27 4.22
CA ILE A 59 5.31 -1.01 3.55
C ILE A 59 3.81 -1.27 3.59
N GLU A 60 3.26 -1.74 2.47
CA GLU A 60 1.89 -2.27 2.42
C GLU A 60 1.92 -3.76 2.15
N THR A 61 1.02 -4.48 2.78
CA THR A 61 0.70 -5.87 2.42
C THR A 61 -0.75 -5.95 1.99
N ILE A 62 -0.99 -6.53 0.81
CA ILE A 62 -2.31 -6.62 0.22
C ILE A 62 -2.58 -8.10 -0.07
N ASP A 63 -3.44 -8.71 0.73
CA ASP A 63 -3.82 -10.11 0.53
C ASP A 63 -5.05 -10.16 -0.39
N VAL A 64 -4.83 -10.62 -1.62
CA VAL A 64 -5.85 -10.70 -2.66
C VAL A 64 -6.40 -12.11 -2.72
N ALA A 65 -7.71 -12.25 -2.48
CA ALA A 65 -8.40 -13.53 -2.51
C ALA A 65 -8.69 -14.00 -3.95
N ASP A 66 -8.97 -13.05 -4.85
CA ASP A 66 -9.35 -13.31 -6.24
C ASP A 66 -8.73 -12.23 -7.14
N MET A 67 -7.69 -12.61 -7.89
CA MET A 67 -6.97 -11.68 -8.77
C MET A 67 -7.80 -11.20 -9.94
N ASP A 68 -8.72 -12.02 -10.48
CA ASP A 68 -9.59 -11.59 -11.56
C ASP A 68 -10.57 -10.51 -11.09
N GLN A 69 -11.18 -10.72 -9.91
CA GLN A 69 -12.04 -9.72 -9.30
C GLN A 69 -11.25 -8.47 -8.89
N PHE A 70 -10.04 -8.64 -8.42
CA PHE A 70 -9.17 -7.51 -8.09
C PHE A 70 -8.91 -6.62 -9.30
N GLY A 71 -8.64 -7.22 -10.46
CA GLY A 71 -8.49 -6.48 -11.71
C GLY A 71 -9.73 -5.65 -12.07
N GLN A 72 -10.92 -6.17 -11.81
CA GLN A 72 -12.17 -5.43 -12.00
C GLN A 72 -12.33 -4.31 -10.96
N ASP A 73 -12.04 -4.62 -9.70
CA ASP A 73 -12.19 -3.66 -8.59
C ASP A 73 -11.27 -2.45 -8.77
N VAL A 74 -10.00 -2.65 -9.18
CA VAL A 74 -9.06 -1.55 -9.39
C VAL A 74 -9.39 -0.69 -10.61
N ALA A 75 -10.19 -1.20 -11.54
CA ALA A 75 -10.66 -0.46 -12.70
C ALA A 75 -11.84 0.47 -12.38
N SER A 76 -12.45 0.37 -11.20
CA SER A 76 -13.56 1.23 -10.80
C SER A 76 -13.10 2.70 -10.67
N GLU A 77 -14.05 3.63 -10.83
CA GLU A 77 -13.74 5.07 -10.67
C GLU A 77 -13.20 5.38 -9.28
N THR A 78 -13.78 4.76 -8.24
CA THR A 78 -13.33 4.95 -6.86
C THR A 78 -11.89 4.54 -6.69
N MET A 79 -11.50 3.36 -7.18
CA MET A 79 -10.14 2.86 -7.04
C MET A 79 -9.14 3.60 -7.92
N GLN A 80 -9.56 4.07 -9.09
CA GLN A 80 -8.71 4.93 -9.92
C GLN A 80 -8.41 6.25 -9.21
N ALA A 81 -9.39 6.83 -8.51
CA ALA A 81 -9.18 8.04 -7.72
C ALA A 81 -8.25 7.80 -6.54
N VAL A 82 -8.40 6.67 -5.85
CA VAL A 82 -7.49 6.27 -4.74
C VAL A 82 -6.06 6.10 -5.26
N ALA A 83 -5.88 5.39 -6.37
CA ALA A 83 -4.57 5.16 -6.95
C ALA A 83 -3.90 6.47 -7.40
N ALA A 84 -4.66 7.38 -8.01
CA ALA A 84 -4.15 8.68 -8.43
C ALA A 84 -3.71 9.53 -7.23
N ALA A 85 -4.52 9.58 -6.18
CA ALA A 85 -4.18 10.31 -4.95
C ALA A 85 -2.91 9.75 -4.29
N PHE A 86 -2.78 8.42 -4.24
CA PHE A 86 -1.59 7.76 -3.70
C PHE A 86 -0.34 8.10 -4.52
N GLN A 87 -0.42 8.00 -5.85
CA GLN A 87 0.70 8.29 -6.74
C GLN A 87 1.13 9.75 -6.70
N ASP A 88 0.21 10.68 -6.39
CA ASP A 88 0.55 12.09 -6.18
C ASP A 88 1.38 12.30 -4.90
N MET A 89 1.24 11.42 -3.92
CA MET A 89 1.89 11.56 -2.61
C MET A 89 3.14 10.69 -2.44
N ALA A 90 3.26 9.58 -3.17
CA ALA A 90 4.29 8.58 -2.91
C ALA A 90 4.95 8.06 -4.18
N ASP A 91 6.25 7.74 -4.05
CA ASP A 91 6.99 6.94 -5.01
C ASP A 91 6.95 5.49 -4.55
N VAL A 92 6.21 4.66 -5.29
CA VAL A 92 5.90 3.30 -4.87
C VAL A 92 6.42 2.25 -5.84
N THR A 93 6.91 1.14 -5.27
CA THR A 93 7.22 -0.09 -5.99
C THR A 93 6.28 -1.18 -5.50
N PHE A 94 5.49 -1.75 -6.40
CA PHE A 94 4.62 -2.89 -6.11
C PHE A 94 5.30 -4.20 -6.50
N LEU A 95 5.32 -5.15 -5.60
CA LEU A 95 5.88 -6.48 -5.81
C LEU A 95 4.77 -7.52 -5.83
N THR A 96 4.83 -8.42 -6.81
CA THR A 96 4.03 -9.65 -6.78
C THR A 96 4.83 -10.73 -6.08
N THR A 97 4.18 -11.60 -5.34
CA THR A 97 4.86 -12.65 -4.58
C THR A 97 4.18 -14.00 -4.73
N ASP A 98 4.97 -15.04 -4.55
CA ASP A 98 4.48 -16.39 -4.30
C ASP A 98 5.05 -16.88 -2.96
N PRO A 99 4.28 -17.61 -2.15
CA PRO A 99 4.82 -18.16 -0.91
C PRO A 99 5.91 -19.19 -1.22
N LEU A 100 7.02 -19.09 -0.50
CA LEU A 100 8.05 -20.13 -0.55
C LEU A 100 7.65 -21.22 0.44
N LEU A 101 7.22 -22.34 -0.08
CA LEU A 101 6.80 -23.48 0.75
C LEU A 101 7.97 -24.40 1.08
N PRO A 102 7.92 -25.10 2.24
CA PRO A 102 8.95 -26.08 2.61
C PRO A 102 8.95 -27.31 1.70
#